data_4f078e60d8c6795a71db34a55584dc73
#
_entry.id   4f078e60d8c6795a71db34a55584dc73
#
_cell.length_a   1.000
_cell.length_b   1.000
_cell.length_c   1.000
_cell.angle_alpha   90.00
_cell.angle_beta   90.00
_cell.angle_gamma   90.00
#
_symmetry.space_group_name_H-M   'P 1'
#
loop_
_entity.id
_entity.type
_entity.pdbx_description
1 polymer ?
#
loop_
_entity_poly.entity_id
_entity_poly.type
_entity_poly.pdbx_seq_one_letter_code
_entity_poly.pdbx_strand_id
1 'polypeptide(L)'
;MSFDYTQEEITRLAKENNFTVAGIEKVMRLSNILNDLNNQPEFSGKLLLKGGTAINLLVFDLPRLSVDLDLDFSKNVSKEDMLAEREQINKALDSYFQQNGYRKTERSNFTLDSLSLHYNTVTGSGDKIKLDINYHNRSHIFKPEVKSIEFPFIRENKTSFVVNYVNPIELFAGKIKAFYERCKPRDIYDLFSLASSDILTSKEERDLLRKSIVFYSSLGNPENKDMLKADPKQSIENVT
;
A
#
# COMPACT_ATOMS: atom_id res chain seq x y z
N MET A 1 -14.85 -1.82 12.31
CA MET A 1 -15.08 -3.02 13.17
C MET A 1 -13.97 -3.10 14.20
N SER A 2 -14.29 -3.36 15.47
CA SER A 2 -13.25 -3.68 16.47
C SER A 2 -12.47 -4.93 16.02
N PHE A 3 -11.20 -5.04 16.41
CA PHE A 3 -10.40 -6.23 16.10
C PHE A 3 -10.71 -7.31 17.15
N ASP A 4 -11.61 -8.24 16.81
CA ASP A 4 -12.22 -9.20 17.75
C ASP A 4 -11.63 -10.62 17.68
N TYR A 5 -10.38 -10.76 17.22
CA TYR A 5 -9.71 -12.06 17.14
C TYR A 5 -8.95 -12.39 18.42
N THR A 6 -9.08 -13.64 18.87
CA THR A 6 -8.36 -14.15 20.04
C THR A 6 -6.91 -14.51 19.70
N GLN A 7 -6.08 -14.63 20.72
CA GLN A 7 -4.70 -15.10 20.55
C GLN A 7 -4.64 -16.52 19.96
N GLU A 8 -5.57 -17.40 20.33
CA GLU A 8 -5.63 -18.77 19.84
C GLU A 8 -5.93 -18.81 18.33
N GLU A 9 -6.90 -18.01 17.87
CA GLU A 9 -7.26 -17.91 16.45
C GLU A 9 -6.09 -17.39 15.61
N ILE A 10 -5.45 -16.30 16.03
CA ILE A 10 -4.30 -15.74 15.31
C ILE A 10 -3.13 -16.73 15.29
N THR A 11 -2.87 -17.44 16.39
CA THR A 11 -1.81 -18.45 16.47
C THR A 11 -2.09 -19.63 15.53
N ARG A 12 -3.32 -20.10 15.47
CA ARG A 12 -3.75 -21.15 14.55
C ARG A 12 -3.54 -20.73 13.09
N LEU A 13 -4.03 -19.52 12.71
CA LEU A 13 -3.89 -18.98 11.37
C LEU A 13 -2.43 -18.81 10.98
N ALA A 14 -1.59 -18.36 11.89
CA ALA A 14 -0.14 -18.19 11.67
C ALA A 14 0.51 -19.54 11.32
N LYS A 15 0.20 -20.59 12.08
CA LYS A 15 0.71 -21.94 11.83
C LYS A 15 0.22 -22.52 10.50
N GLU A 16 -1.08 -22.40 10.20
CA GLU A 16 -1.69 -22.90 8.96
C GLU A 16 -1.13 -22.26 7.69
N ASN A 17 -0.73 -20.99 7.76
CA ASN A 17 -0.23 -20.23 6.63
C ASN A 17 1.30 -20.03 6.63
N ASN A 18 2.01 -20.63 7.60
CA ASN A 18 3.47 -20.54 7.73
C ASN A 18 4.00 -19.10 7.86
N PHE A 19 3.29 -18.28 8.63
CA PHE A 19 3.68 -16.91 8.95
C PHE A 19 3.82 -16.70 10.46
N THR A 20 4.41 -15.56 10.86
CA THR A 20 4.48 -15.18 12.27
C THR A 20 3.11 -14.70 12.78
N VAL A 21 2.83 -14.91 14.09
CA VAL A 21 1.62 -14.41 14.75
C VAL A 21 1.46 -12.90 14.56
N ALA A 22 2.52 -12.13 14.80
CA ALA A 22 2.52 -10.68 14.60
C ALA A 22 2.25 -10.28 13.14
N GLY A 23 2.79 -11.04 12.16
CA GLY A 23 2.55 -10.78 10.74
C GLY A 23 1.10 -10.98 10.35
N ILE A 24 0.49 -12.10 10.75
CA ILE A 24 -0.93 -12.39 10.49
C ILE A 24 -1.82 -11.33 11.14
N GLU A 25 -1.63 -11.04 12.44
CA GLU A 25 -2.42 -10.02 13.13
C GLU A 25 -2.35 -8.66 12.42
N LYS A 26 -1.15 -8.25 12.01
CA LYS A 26 -0.94 -6.97 11.33
C LYS A 26 -1.66 -6.90 9.99
N VAL A 27 -1.61 -7.96 9.17
CA VAL A 27 -2.32 -8.01 7.88
C VAL A 27 -3.84 -8.01 8.09
N MET A 28 -4.35 -8.70 9.10
CA MET A 28 -5.78 -8.69 9.39
C MET A 28 -6.27 -7.31 9.85
N ARG A 29 -5.52 -6.63 10.73
CA ARG A 29 -5.81 -5.25 11.14
C ARG A 29 -5.77 -4.27 9.98
N LEU A 30 -4.77 -4.41 9.11
CA LEU A 30 -4.63 -3.63 7.90
C LEU A 30 -5.82 -3.83 6.95
N SER A 31 -6.28 -5.06 6.78
CA SER A 31 -7.45 -5.37 5.96
C SER A 31 -8.74 -4.77 6.53
N ASN A 32 -8.92 -4.78 7.87
CA ASN A 32 -10.04 -4.09 8.51
C ASN A 32 -9.99 -2.57 8.27
N ILE A 33 -8.82 -1.95 8.43
CA ILE A 33 -8.64 -0.51 8.14
C ILE A 33 -9.00 -0.23 6.68
N LEU A 34 -8.50 -1.01 5.73
CA LEU A 34 -8.80 -0.84 4.31
C LEU A 34 -10.30 -0.97 4.00
N ASN A 35 -10.94 -1.99 4.56
CA ASN A 35 -12.39 -2.17 4.42
C ASN A 35 -13.15 -0.95 4.92
N ASP A 36 -12.82 -0.46 6.11
CA ASP A 36 -13.50 0.68 6.73
C ASP A 36 -13.26 1.98 5.93
N LEU A 37 -12.02 2.23 5.48
CA LEU A 37 -11.70 3.38 4.65
C LEU A 37 -12.43 3.36 3.30
N ASN A 38 -12.62 2.20 2.68
CA ASN A 38 -13.35 2.12 1.41
C ASN A 38 -14.87 2.23 1.56
N ASN A 39 -15.41 1.94 2.75
CA ASN A 39 -16.85 1.99 3.02
C ASN A 39 -17.34 3.31 3.63
N GLN A 40 -16.44 4.12 4.20
CA GLN A 40 -16.83 5.40 4.80
C GLN A 40 -16.82 6.53 3.75
N PRO A 41 -17.90 7.36 3.66
CA PRO A 41 -18.01 8.41 2.65
C PRO A 41 -16.89 9.45 2.68
N GLU A 42 -16.28 9.66 3.85
CA GLU A 42 -15.17 10.59 4.05
C GLU A 42 -13.92 10.19 3.27
N PHE A 43 -13.73 8.88 3.01
CA PHE A 43 -12.54 8.33 2.39
C PHE A 43 -12.80 7.66 1.03
N SER A 44 -14.00 7.08 0.87
CA SER A 44 -14.36 6.31 -0.33
C SER A 44 -14.18 7.11 -1.61
N GLY A 45 -13.45 6.56 -2.57
CA GLY A 45 -13.14 7.20 -3.85
C GLY A 45 -12.16 8.37 -3.77
N LYS A 46 -11.64 8.71 -2.58
CA LYS A 46 -10.64 9.77 -2.39
C LYS A 46 -9.24 9.23 -2.18
N LEU A 47 -9.13 8.03 -1.60
CA LEU A 47 -7.87 7.37 -1.27
C LEU A 47 -7.74 6.08 -2.08
N LEU A 48 -6.62 5.91 -2.75
CA LEU A 48 -6.30 4.72 -3.54
C LEU A 48 -5.15 3.97 -2.90
N LEU A 49 -5.34 2.67 -2.69
CA LEU A 49 -4.26 1.81 -2.22
C LEU A 49 -3.16 1.71 -3.28
N LYS A 50 -1.92 1.85 -2.85
CA LYS A 50 -0.71 1.69 -3.69
C LYS A 50 0.39 0.92 -2.98
N GLY A 51 1.58 0.95 -3.56
CA GLY A 51 2.79 0.40 -2.94
C GLY A 51 2.82 -1.12 -2.90
N GLY A 52 3.66 -1.64 -2.00
CA GLY A 52 3.87 -3.09 -1.84
C GLY A 52 2.60 -3.83 -1.41
N THR A 53 1.77 -3.21 -0.58
CA THR A 53 0.52 -3.81 -0.09
C THR A 53 -0.48 -3.99 -1.22
N ALA A 54 -0.65 -2.99 -2.11
CA ALA A 54 -1.49 -3.14 -3.29
C ALA A 54 -1.01 -4.28 -4.19
N ILE A 55 0.30 -4.35 -4.47
CA ILE A 55 0.88 -5.39 -5.32
C ILE A 55 0.66 -6.78 -4.71
N ASN A 56 0.97 -6.96 -3.43
CA ASN A 56 0.89 -8.28 -2.81
C ASN A 56 -0.54 -8.72 -2.51
N LEU A 57 -1.42 -7.80 -2.06
CA LEU A 57 -2.80 -8.13 -1.69
C LEU A 57 -3.71 -8.25 -2.90
N LEU A 58 -3.53 -7.40 -3.92
CA LEU A 58 -4.48 -7.27 -5.03
C LEU A 58 -4.00 -7.91 -6.33
N VAL A 59 -2.69 -7.99 -6.53
CA VAL A 59 -2.12 -8.47 -7.81
C VAL A 59 -1.62 -9.91 -7.68
N PHE A 60 -0.88 -10.26 -6.62
CA PHE A 60 -0.20 -11.55 -6.46
C PHE A 60 -0.81 -12.49 -5.41
N ASP A 61 -1.94 -12.16 -4.82
CA ASP A 61 -2.61 -13.01 -3.83
C ASP A 61 -1.69 -13.42 -2.65
N LEU A 62 -1.04 -12.42 -2.05
CA LEU A 62 -0.22 -12.54 -0.83
C LEU A 62 0.95 -13.55 -0.89
N PRO A 63 1.81 -13.53 -1.90
CA PRO A 63 3.00 -14.39 -1.91
C PRO A 63 3.98 -14.04 -0.77
N ARG A 64 3.92 -12.80 -0.27
CA ARG A 64 4.58 -12.33 0.95
C ARG A 64 3.70 -11.33 1.70
N LEU A 65 3.90 -11.19 3.01
CA LEU A 65 3.20 -10.16 3.77
C LEU A 65 3.78 -8.78 3.47
N SER A 66 2.88 -7.82 3.22
CA SER A 66 3.16 -6.39 3.20
C SER A 66 2.28 -5.73 4.26
N VAL A 67 2.87 -4.94 5.12
CA VAL A 67 2.27 -4.52 6.40
C VAL A 67 2.22 -2.99 6.58
N ASP A 68 2.55 -2.25 5.52
CA ASP A 68 2.42 -0.80 5.46
C ASP A 68 1.23 -0.42 4.58
N LEU A 69 0.48 0.62 4.93
CA LEU A 69 -0.58 1.20 4.11
C LEU A 69 -0.04 2.43 3.39
N ASP A 70 0.20 2.30 2.10
CA ASP A 70 0.55 3.42 1.22
C ASP A 70 -0.69 3.82 0.42
N LEU A 71 -1.16 5.05 0.58
CA LEU A 71 -2.34 5.59 -0.09
C LEU A 71 -1.97 6.83 -0.92
N ASP A 72 -2.60 7.01 -2.08
CA ASP A 72 -2.59 8.26 -2.84
C ASP A 72 -3.94 8.96 -2.71
N PHE A 73 -3.92 10.26 -2.42
CA PHE A 73 -5.10 11.10 -2.58
C PHE A 73 -5.36 11.32 -4.08
N SER A 74 -6.52 10.86 -4.56
CA SER A 74 -6.83 10.71 -5.98
C SER A 74 -7.92 11.66 -6.46
N LYS A 75 -7.74 12.96 -6.20
CA LYS A 75 -8.61 14.00 -6.78
C LYS A 75 -7.77 15.05 -7.50
N ASN A 76 -8.07 15.26 -8.77
CA ASN A 76 -7.47 16.34 -9.55
C ASN A 76 -8.16 17.66 -9.24
N VAL A 77 -7.81 18.27 -8.12
CA VAL A 77 -8.37 19.52 -7.59
C VAL A 77 -7.29 20.57 -7.37
N SER A 78 -7.68 21.81 -7.12
CA SER A 78 -6.77 22.87 -6.75
C SER A 78 -5.98 22.53 -5.48
N LYS A 79 -4.93 23.28 -5.20
CA LYS A 79 -4.15 23.14 -3.97
C LYS A 79 -5.02 23.45 -2.73
N GLU A 80 -5.82 24.49 -2.83
CA GLU A 80 -6.71 24.98 -1.77
C GLU A 80 -7.77 23.91 -1.43
N ASP A 81 -8.42 23.36 -2.45
CA ASP A 81 -9.41 22.28 -2.29
C ASP A 81 -8.76 21.02 -1.72
N MET A 82 -7.57 20.68 -2.18
CA MET A 82 -6.83 19.54 -1.62
C MET A 82 -6.53 19.72 -0.14
N LEU A 83 -6.11 20.92 0.29
CA LEU A 83 -5.86 21.19 1.71
C LEU A 83 -7.13 21.11 2.55
N ALA A 84 -8.26 21.59 2.03
CA ALA A 84 -9.56 21.47 2.71
C ALA A 84 -10.00 20.00 2.84
N GLU A 85 -9.88 19.21 1.77
CA GLU A 85 -10.18 17.76 1.80
C GLU A 85 -9.24 17.01 2.75
N ARG A 86 -7.94 17.35 2.76
CA ARG A 86 -6.95 16.75 3.68
C ARG A 86 -7.31 16.98 5.13
N GLU A 87 -7.75 18.20 5.48
CA GLU A 87 -8.18 18.51 6.84
C GLU A 87 -9.40 17.66 7.26
N GLN A 88 -10.38 17.49 6.35
CA GLN A 88 -11.54 16.64 6.61
C GLN A 88 -11.16 15.17 6.76
N ILE A 89 -10.29 14.66 5.89
CA ILE A 89 -9.76 13.30 5.95
C ILE A 89 -9.05 13.08 7.29
N ASN A 90 -8.19 13.99 7.71
CA ASN A 90 -7.43 13.86 8.95
C ASN A 90 -8.34 13.86 10.19
N LYS A 91 -9.37 14.71 10.23
CA LYS A 91 -10.37 14.71 11.31
C LYS A 91 -11.14 13.38 11.38
N ALA A 92 -11.53 12.85 10.23
CA ALA A 92 -12.23 11.56 10.17
C ALA A 92 -11.32 10.39 10.57
N LEU A 93 -10.05 10.40 10.15
CA LEU A 93 -9.05 9.40 10.55
C LEU A 93 -8.78 9.45 12.06
N ASP A 94 -8.66 10.62 12.66
CA ASP A 94 -8.45 10.76 14.10
C ASP A 94 -9.60 10.14 14.89
N SER A 95 -10.83 10.43 14.49
CA SER A 95 -12.03 9.85 15.09
C SER A 95 -12.06 8.33 14.93
N TYR A 96 -11.77 7.84 13.71
CA TYR A 96 -11.74 6.41 13.40
C TYR A 96 -10.70 5.66 14.23
N PHE A 97 -9.46 6.17 14.31
CA PHE A 97 -8.38 5.51 15.04
C PHE A 97 -8.65 5.48 16.55
N GLN A 98 -9.18 6.56 17.11
CA GLN A 98 -9.57 6.62 18.52
C GLN A 98 -10.66 5.59 18.85
N GLN A 99 -11.70 5.49 18.00
CA GLN A 99 -12.81 4.54 18.19
C GLN A 99 -12.36 3.08 18.09
N ASN A 100 -11.32 2.80 17.29
CA ASN A 100 -10.80 1.46 17.08
C ASN A 100 -9.56 1.12 17.93
N GLY A 101 -9.26 1.93 18.95
CA GLY A 101 -8.21 1.65 19.94
C GLY A 101 -6.79 1.85 19.43
N TYR A 102 -6.59 2.60 18.33
CA TYR A 102 -5.27 2.96 17.86
C TYR A 102 -4.79 4.28 18.48
N ARG A 103 -3.55 4.31 18.94
CA ARG A 103 -2.88 5.54 19.32
C ARG A 103 -2.05 6.05 18.15
N LYS A 104 -2.46 7.15 17.55
CA LYS A 104 -1.77 7.77 16.40
C LYS A 104 -0.55 8.58 16.87
N THR A 105 0.56 8.43 16.16
CA THR A 105 1.67 9.40 16.10
C THR A 105 1.94 9.75 14.65
N GLU A 106 2.34 10.98 14.35
CA GLU A 106 2.53 11.43 12.98
C GLU A 106 3.84 12.17 12.76
N ARG A 107 4.32 12.09 11.51
CA ARG A 107 5.42 12.88 10.94
C ARG A 107 4.99 13.34 9.56
N SER A 108 4.14 14.37 9.54
CA SER A 108 3.54 14.86 8.30
C SER A 108 4.32 16.06 7.76
N ASN A 109 4.25 16.26 6.43
CA ASN A 109 4.74 17.44 5.75
C ASN A 109 3.70 17.92 4.72
N PHE A 110 4.07 18.89 3.88
CA PHE A 110 3.14 19.47 2.90
C PHE A 110 2.56 18.43 1.92
N THR A 111 3.33 17.43 1.52
CA THR A 111 2.96 16.46 0.47
C THR A 111 2.61 15.08 1.00
N LEU A 112 2.83 14.80 2.28
CA LEU A 112 2.72 13.47 2.86
C LEU A 112 2.21 13.54 4.29
N ASP A 113 1.15 12.78 4.60
CA ASP A 113 0.81 12.39 5.95
C ASP A 113 1.42 11.03 6.25
N SER A 114 2.34 10.97 7.20
CA SER A 114 2.98 9.73 7.64
C SER A 114 2.57 9.42 9.07
N LEU A 115 1.68 8.46 9.21
CA LEU A 115 1.04 8.08 10.47
C LEU A 115 1.60 6.74 10.96
N SER A 116 1.80 6.63 12.28
CA SER A 116 2.07 5.35 12.94
C SER A 116 0.92 5.06 13.90
N LEU A 117 0.22 3.96 13.66
CA LEU A 117 -0.95 3.50 14.39
C LEU A 117 -0.53 2.44 15.38
N HIS A 118 -0.29 2.84 16.64
CA HIS A 118 0.15 1.95 17.71
C HIS A 118 -1.05 1.21 18.31
N TYR A 119 -0.90 -0.09 18.55
CA TYR A 119 -1.92 -0.94 19.18
C TYR A 119 -1.27 -2.00 20.07
N ASN A 120 -2.06 -2.60 20.95
CA ASN A 120 -1.67 -3.79 21.69
C ASN A 120 -2.02 -5.03 20.87
N THR A 121 -1.04 -5.92 20.70
CA THR A 121 -1.23 -7.20 20.00
C THR A 121 -2.04 -8.17 20.85
N VAL A 122 -2.58 -9.23 20.21
CA VAL A 122 -3.28 -10.31 20.94
C VAL A 122 -2.37 -11.02 21.96
N THR A 123 -1.05 -10.91 21.83
CA THR A 123 -0.06 -11.44 22.78
C THR A 123 0.28 -10.45 23.91
N GLY A 124 -0.33 -9.26 23.93
CA GLY A 124 -0.11 -8.24 24.95
C GLY A 124 1.11 -7.34 24.72
N SER A 125 1.87 -7.53 23.65
CA SER A 125 2.98 -6.64 23.28
C SER A 125 2.48 -5.44 22.46
N GLY A 126 3.28 -4.36 22.40
CA GLY A 126 2.99 -3.22 21.52
C GLY A 126 3.49 -3.46 20.10
N ASP A 127 2.69 -3.09 19.09
CA ASP A 127 3.12 -3.03 17.70
C ASP A 127 2.48 -1.82 17.00
N LYS A 128 2.81 -1.60 15.73
CA LYS A 128 2.27 -0.48 14.95
C LYS A 128 2.06 -0.83 13.48
N ILE A 129 1.09 -0.18 12.87
CA ILE A 129 0.89 -0.13 11.42
C ILE A 129 1.33 1.26 10.94
N LYS A 130 2.12 1.30 9.87
CA LYS A 130 2.44 2.55 9.19
C LYS A 130 1.39 2.82 8.12
N LEU A 131 0.88 4.05 8.08
CA LEU A 131 -0.05 4.55 7.07
C LEU A 131 0.50 5.86 6.51
N ASP A 132 0.78 5.86 5.22
CA ASP A 132 1.25 7.04 4.48
C ASP A 132 0.16 7.48 3.48
N ILE A 133 -0.23 8.76 3.51
CA ILE A 133 -1.13 9.35 2.50
C ILE A 133 -0.36 10.40 1.72
N ASN A 134 -0.17 10.16 0.44
CA ASN A 134 0.55 11.05 -0.45
C ASN A 134 -0.42 12.00 -1.16
N TYR A 135 -0.17 13.30 -1.05
CA TYR A 135 -0.93 14.38 -1.68
C TYR A 135 -0.18 15.02 -2.86
N HIS A 136 1.02 14.54 -3.18
CA HIS A 136 1.80 15.05 -4.31
C HIS A 136 1.30 14.50 -5.64
N ASN A 137 1.16 13.17 -5.75
CA ASN A 137 0.72 12.48 -6.96
C ASN A 137 -0.82 12.36 -6.95
N ARG A 138 -1.51 13.46 -7.22
CA ARG A 138 -2.99 13.50 -7.22
C ARG A 138 -3.61 13.10 -8.54
N SER A 139 -2.83 13.16 -9.61
CA SER A 139 -3.27 12.80 -10.96
C SER A 139 -2.62 11.50 -11.39
N HIS A 140 -3.45 10.53 -11.74
CA HIS A 140 -3.03 9.24 -12.26
C HIS A 140 -3.09 9.23 -13.79
N ILE A 141 -2.23 8.43 -14.44
CA ILE A 141 -2.21 8.25 -15.90
C ILE A 141 -3.42 7.44 -16.35
N PHE A 142 -3.77 6.42 -15.56
CA PHE A 142 -4.89 5.53 -15.81
C PHE A 142 -6.01 5.72 -14.79
N LYS A 143 -7.20 5.25 -15.15
CA LYS A 143 -8.30 5.19 -14.18
C LYS A 143 -7.94 4.22 -13.05
N PRO A 144 -8.29 4.57 -11.80
CA PRO A 144 -8.17 3.64 -10.69
C PRO A 144 -8.92 2.33 -10.95
N GLU A 145 -8.40 1.27 -10.41
CA GLU A 145 -9.05 -0.04 -10.42
C GLU A 145 -9.81 -0.28 -9.12
N VAL A 146 -10.82 -1.15 -9.23
CA VAL A 146 -11.65 -1.59 -8.10
C VAL A 146 -11.63 -3.11 -8.06
N LYS A 147 -11.26 -3.68 -6.92
CA LYS A 147 -11.23 -5.13 -6.74
C LYS A 147 -11.95 -5.53 -5.47
N SER A 148 -12.83 -6.52 -5.57
CA SER A 148 -13.37 -7.23 -4.40
C SER A 148 -12.40 -8.34 -4.03
N ILE A 149 -11.99 -8.37 -2.76
CA ILE A 149 -11.08 -9.39 -2.22
C ILE A 149 -11.70 -10.02 -0.97
N GLU A 150 -11.38 -11.28 -0.73
CA GLU A 150 -11.71 -11.94 0.53
C GLU A 150 -10.75 -11.43 1.63
N PHE A 151 -11.23 -11.41 2.88
CA PHE A 151 -10.33 -11.10 3.99
C PHE A 151 -9.22 -12.15 4.06
N PRO A 152 -7.94 -11.73 4.08
CA PRO A 152 -6.83 -12.65 4.13
C PRO A 152 -6.92 -13.56 5.36
N PHE A 153 -6.61 -14.85 5.17
CA PHE A 153 -6.54 -15.87 6.21
C PHE A 153 -7.88 -16.30 6.85
N ILE A 154 -8.99 -15.60 6.57
CA ILE A 154 -10.32 -15.96 7.09
C ILE A 154 -11.01 -16.86 6.08
N ARG A 155 -11.03 -18.19 6.36
CA ARG A 155 -11.67 -19.18 5.49
C ARG A 155 -13.14 -19.43 5.84
N GLU A 156 -13.51 -19.16 7.08
CA GLU A 156 -14.87 -19.30 7.58
C GLU A 156 -15.65 -18.00 7.32
N ASN A 157 -16.82 -18.11 6.68
CA ASN A 157 -17.64 -16.96 6.28
C ASN A 157 -16.96 -15.97 5.32
N LYS A 158 -16.53 -16.45 4.16
CA LYS A 158 -15.94 -15.70 3.02
C LYS A 158 -16.48 -14.27 2.89
N THR A 159 -16.15 -13.41 3.83
CA THR A 159 -16.46 -12.00 3.76
C THR A 159 -15.49 -11.33 2.80
N SER A 160 -16.01 -10.67 1.79
CA SER A 160 -15.24 -9.89 0.86
C SER A 160 -15.42 -8.41 1.14
N PHE A 161 -14.43 -7.62 0.77
CA PHE A 161 -14.50 -6.16 0.80
C PHE A 161 -13.92 -5.56 -0.49
N VAL A 162 -14.33 -4.35 -0.78
CA VAL A 162 -13.92 -3.65 -2.00
C VAL A 162 -12.74 -2.75 -1.70
N VAL A 163 -11.74 -2.75 -2.58
CA VAL A 163 -10.57 -1.86 -2.49
C VAL A 163 -10.43 -1.07 -3.78
N ASN A 164 -10.36 0.26 -3.64
CA ASN A 164 -9.95 1.15 -4.72
C ASN A 164 -8.42 1.26 -4.71
N TYR A 165 -7.78 1.06 -5.84
CA TYR A 165 -6.33 1.04 -5.92
C TYR A 165 -5.79 1.62 -7.23
N VAL A 166 -4.53 1.98 -7.20
CA VAL A 166 -3.81 2.50 -8.37
C VAL A 166 -3.67 1.41 -9.42
N ASN A 167 -3.91 1.75 -10.69
CA ASN A 167 -3.82 0.80 -11.82
C ASN A 167 -2.51 0.00 -11.79
N PRO A 168 -2.52 -1.32 -12.05
CA PRO A 168 -1.33 -2.18 -12.00
C PRO A 168 -0.14 -1.66 -12.80
N ILE A 169 -0.35 -1.08 -13.98
CA ILE A 169 0.73 -0.50 -14.79
C ILE A 169 1.45 0.61 -14.04
N GLU A 170 0.71 1.48 -13.36
CA GLU A 170 1.28 2.55 -12.53
C GLU A 170 1.96 2.01 -11.26
N LEU A 171 1.36 1.00 -10.62
CA LEU A 171 1.96 0.34 -9.46
C LEU A 171 3.35 -0.20 -9.79
N PHE A 172 3.48 -0.89 -10.91
CA PHE A 172 4.76 -1.46 -11.34
C PHE A 172 5.73 -0.40 -11.86
N ALA A 173 5.25 0.65 -12.53
CA ALA A 173 6.10 1.79 -12.89
C ALA A 173 6.70 2.45 -11.64
N GLY A 174 5.88 2.69 -10.61
CA GLY A 174 6.34 3.20 -9.32
C GLY A 174 7.29 2.25 -8.60
N LYS A 175 7.08 0.93 -8.70
CA LYS A 175 7.96 -0.09 -8.13
C LYS A 175 9.32 -0.14 -8.83
N ILE A 176 9.34 -0.05 -10.15
CA ILE A 176 10.57 0.01 -10.95
C ILE A 176 11.37 1.27 -10.59
N LYS A 177 10.70 2.43 -10.53
CA LYS A 177 11.32 3.68 -10.06
C LYS A 177 11.94 3.51 -8.67
N ALA A 178 11.17 2.98 -7.72
CA ALA A 178 11.65 2.77 -6.35
C ALA A 178 12.84 1.80 -6.27
N PHE A 179 12.89 0.78 -7.13
CA PHE A 179 14.02 -0.13 -7.24
C PHE A 179 15.29 0.62 -7.67
N TYR A 180 15.22 1.45 -8.70
CA TYR A 180 16.38 2.24 -9.15
C TYR A 180 16.84 3.27 -8.10
N GLU A 181 15.90 3.83 -7.30
CA GLU A 181 16.23 4.84 -6.30
C GLU A 181 16.85 4.25 -5.02
N ARG A 182 16.47 3.04 -4.60
CA ARG A 182 16.83 2.52 -3.26
C ARG A 182 17.24 1.05 -3.19
N CYS A 183 17.04 0.29 -4.26
CA CYS A 183 17.44 -1.12 -4.41
C CYS A 183 17.17 -2.00 -3.16
N LYS A 184 15.92 -2.00 -2.63
CA LYS A 184 15.58 -2.83 -1.48
C LYS A 184 15.25 -4.26 -1.91
N PRO A 185 15.59 -5.32 -1.12
CA PRO A 185 15.27 -6.71 -1.46
C PRO A 185 13.80 -6.95 -1.80
N ARG A 186 12.88 -6.29 -1.08
CA ARG A 186 11.44 -6.37 -1.35
C ARG A 186 11.04 -5.83 -2.73
N ASP A 187 11.76 -4.83 -3.25
CA ASP A 187 11.48 -4.27 -4.57
C ASP A 187 11.93 -5.26 -5.66
N ILE A 188 13.08 -5.94 -5.46
CA ILE A 188 13.57 -7.01 -6.34
C ILE A 188 12.56 -8.17 -6.37
N TYR A 189 12.09 -8.60 -5.21
CA TYR A 189 11.11 -9.69 -5.09
C TYR A 189 9.82 -9.39 -5.88
N ASP A 190 9.25 -8.19 -5.69
CA ASP A 190 8.01 -7.79 -6.38
C ASP A 190 8.21 -7.71 -7.90
N LEU A 191 9.38 -7.23 -8.37
CA LEU A 191 9.70 -7.17 -9.80
C LEU A 191 10.00 -8.55 -10.40
N PHE A 192 10.65 -9.44 -9.65
CA PHE A 192 10.83 -10.82 -10.07
C PHE A 192 9.48 -11.55 -10.19
N SER A 193 8.58 -11.34 -9.24
CA SER A 193 7.23 -11.89 -9.28
C SER A 193 6.45 -11.39 -10.51
N LEU A 194 6.59 -10.08 -10.86
CA LEU A 194 6.01 -9.54 -12.09
C LEU A 194 6.59 -10.21 -13.34
N ALA A 195 7.92 -10.32 -13.42
CA ALA A 195 8.59 -10.92 -14.59
C ALA A 195 8.25 -12.41 -14.78
N SER A 196 7.87 -13.10 -13.68
CA SER A 196 7.50 -14.52 -13.67
C SER A 196 5.99 -14.75 -13.78
N SER A 197 5.19 -13.70 -13.88
CA SER A 197 3.73 -13.76 -13.96
C SER A 197 3.22 -13.54 -15.37
N ASP A 198 1.96 -13.91 -15.60
CA ASP A 198 1.25 -13.62 -16.85
C ASP A 198 0.62 -12.21 -16.90
N ILE A 199 1.11 -11.31 -16.04
CA ILE A 199 0.67 -9.92 -15.97
C ILE A 199 1.51 -9.09 -16.95
N LEU A 200 0.89 -8.15 -17.65
CA LEU A 200 1.55 -7.26 -18.63
C LEU A 200 2.23 -8.04 -19.78
N THR A 201 1.53 -9.03 -20.31
CA THR A 201 2.06 -9.92 -21.36
C THR A 201 1.92 -9.35 -22.76
N SER A 202 0.94 -8.48 -23.01
CA SER A 202 0.74 -7.86 -24.32
C SER A 202 1.84 -6.83 -24.62
N LYS A 203 2.08 -6.60 -25.91
CA LYS A 203 3.04 -5.56 -26.33
C LYS A 203 2.57 -4.17 -25.90
N GLU A 204 1.28 -3.93 -26.02
CA GLU A 204 0.62 -2.66 -25.68
C GLU A 204 0.81 -2.35 -24.18
N GLU A 205 0.57 -3.29 -23.28
CA GLU A 205 0.76 -3.12 -21.83
C GLU A 205 2.22 -2.85 -21.48
N ARG A 206 3.17 -3.57 -22.11
CA ARG A 206 4.59 -3.32 -21.90
C ARG A 206 5.02 -1.93 -22.40
N ASP A 207 4.47 -1.44 -23.51
CA ASP A 207 4.75 -0.11 -24.02
C ASP A 207 4.13 0.98 -23.13
N LEU A 208 2.94 0.74 -22.56
CA LEU A 208 2.33 1.61 -21.55
C LEU A 208 3.16 1.63 -20.27
N LEU A 209 3.64 0.47 -19.79
CA LEU A 209 4.53 0.40 -18.63
C LEU A 209 5.80 1.21 -18.85
N ARG A 210 6.47 1.07 -20.01
CA ARG A 210 7.68 1.86 -20.33
C ARG A 210 7.42 3.37 -20.29
N LYS A 211 6.31 3.83 -20.89
CA LYS A 211 5.90 5.23 -20.87
C LYS A 211 5.63 5.72 -19.44
N SER A 212 4.96 4.89 -18.63
CA SER A 212 4.67 5.20 -17.22
C SER A 212 5.94 5.30 -16.38
N ILE A 213 6.94 4.43 -16.60
CA ILE A 213 8.25 4.50 -15.95
C ILE A 213 8.92 5.84 -16.26
N VAL A 214 8.97 6.23 -17.54
CA VAL A 214 9.55 7.52 -17.95
C VAL A 214 8.82 8.68 -17.29
N PHE A 215 7.49 8.67 -17.29
CA PHE A 215 6.67 9.70 -16.67
C PHE A 215 6.97 9.83 -15.18
N TYR A 216 6.86 8.74 -14.41
CA TYR A 216 7.09 8.79 -12.96
C TYR A 216 8.54 9.09 -12.59
N SER A 217 9.51 8.67 -13.41
CA SER A 217 10.92 9.03 -13.21
C SER A 217 11.17 10.53 -13.45
N SER A 218 10.44 11.15 -14.37
CA SER A 218 10.55 12.60 -14.66
C SER A 218 9.93 13.47 -13.56
N LEU A 219 8.98 12.95 -12.77
CA LEU A 219 8.39 13.66 -11.62
C LEU A 219 9.31 13.63 -10.38
N GLY A 220 10.38 12.84 -10.40
CA GLY A 220 11.38 12.78 -9.34
C GLY A 220 12.31 14.01 -9.36
N ASN A 221 13.29 14.01 -8.43
CA ASN A 221 14.30 15.05 -8.38
C ASN A 221 15.05 15.11 -9.72
N PRO A 222 15.18 16.29 -10.38
CA PRO A 222 15.96 16.47 -11.60
C PRO A 222 17.42 16.01 -11.51
N GLU A 223 17.98 15.95 -10.30
CA GLU A 223 19.32 15.43 -10.04
C GLU A 223 19.42 13.91 -10.24
N ASN A 224 18.29 13.18 -10.23
CA ASN A 224 18.21 11.75 -10.51
C ASN A 224 18.20 11.40 -12.00
N LYS A 225 18.61 12.28 -12.89
CA LYS A 225 18.75 11.97 -14.34
C LYS A 225 19.73 10.82 -14.60
N ASP A 226 20.59 10.51 -13.65
CA ASP A 226 21.51 9.36 -13.71
C ASP A 226 20.86 8.03 -13.34
N MET A 227 19.60 8.00 -12.90
CA MET A 227 18.88 6.75 -12.56
C MET A 227 18.80 5.78 -13.75
N LEU A 228 18.65 6.31 -14.98
CA LEU A 228 18.65 5.47 -16.19
C LEU A 228 20.05 4.94 -16.55
N LYS A 229 21.11 5.42 -15.88
CA LYS A 229 22.49 4.98 -16.05
C LYS A 229 22.95 4.08 -14.89
N ALA A 230 22.16 3.93 -13.81
CA ALA A 230 22.50 3.07 -12.69
C ALA A 230 22.62 1.63 -13.18
N ASP A 231 23.77 1.00 -12.94
CA ASP A 231 23.96 -0.43 -13.19
C ASP A 231 23.21 -1.22 -12.10
N PRO A 232 22.13 -1.95 -12.45
CA PRO A 232 21.39 -2.75 -11.48
C PRO A 232 22.27 -3.80 -10.77
N LYS A 233 23.35 -4.27 -11.40
CA LYS A 233 24.28 -5.25 -10.83
C LYS A 233 25.05 -4.68 -9.65
N GLN A 234 25.57 -3.45 -9.76
CA GLN A 234 26.26 -2.80 -8.63
C GLN A 234 25.32 -2.56 -7.45
N SER A 235 24.05 -2.33 -7.70
CA SER A 235 23.05 -2.13 -6.65
C SER A 235 22.69 -3.43 -5.92
N ILE A 236 22.78 -4.59 -6.60
CA ILE A 236 22.52 -5.91 -6.02
C ILE A 236 23.71 -6.37 -5.16
N GLU A 237 24.94 -6.13 -5.59
CA GLU A 237 26.16 -6.49 -4.87
C GLU A 237 26.29 -5.77 -3.51
N ASN A 238 25.66 -4.60 -3.35
CA ASN A 238 25.65 -3.85 -2.08
C ASN A 238 24.56 -4.31 -1.10
N VAL A 239 23.77 -5.34 -1.42
CA VAL A 239 22.66 -5.86 -0.59
C VAL A 239 23.03 -7.20 0.07
N THR A 240 24.14 -7.79 -0.27
CA THR A 240 24.73 -8.98 0.39
C THR A 240 25.70 -8.56 1.47
#